data_3da8c7d1acc51b10f93fe3ec30b8832f
#
_entry.id   3da8c7d1acc51b10f93fe3ec30b8832f
#
_cell.length_a   1.000
_cell.length_b   1.000
_cell.length_c   1.000
_cell.angle_alpha   90.00
_cell.angle_beta   90.00
_cell.angle_gamma   90.00
#
_symmetry.space_group_name_H-M   'P 1'
#
loop_
_entity.id
_entity.type
_entity.pdbx_description
1 polymer ?
#
loop_
_entity_poly.entity_id
_entity_poly.type
_entity_poly.pdbx_seq_one_letter_code
_entity_poly.pdbx_strand_id
1 'polypeptide(L)'
;MGEQEDLSAVTGAVLTGSRLLVAIAARSLTAVEDRITLPQFRMLVVLAGQGQTKLVTLAERLDVNPSTAMRMADRLSSSGFVVREVNPRNRRETLISLTTDGLRIVDEVTGRRRGEIAAIVSRLSADQREALVSAMAAFTEAGGEPPAGVSHPLGWPEA
;
A
#
# COMPACT_ATOMS: atom_id res chain seq x y z
N MET A 1 3.93 -26.10 27.56
CA MET A 1 2.78 -26.50 26.76
C MET A 1 1.90 -25.27 26.48
N GLY A 2 1.40 -24.58 27.48
CA GLY A 2 0.49 -23.45 27.29
C GLY A 2 0.98 -22.31 26.39
N GLU A 3 2.23 -21.87 26.50
CA GLU A 3 2.81 -20.78 25.70
C GLU A 3 2.92 -21.13 24.20
N GLN A 4 3.28 -22.36 23.89
CA GLN A 4 3.39 -22.86 22.52
C GLN A 4 2.02 -23.07 21.87
N GLU A 5 1.02 -23.49 22.65
CA GLU A 5 -0.37 -23.64 22.21
C GLU A 5 -1.01 -22.26 21.95
N ASP A 6 -0.75 -21.27 22.80
CA ASP A 6 -1.20 -19.89 22.63
C ASP A 6 -0.58 -19.25 21.37
N LEU A 7 0.73 -19.36 21.17
CA LEU A 7 1.41 -18.86 19.99
C LEU A 7 0.87 -19.48 18.69
N SER A 8 0.57 -20.79 18.71
CA SER A 8 -0.02 -21.48 17.57
C SER A 8 -1.42 -20.98 17.25
N ALA A 9 -2.25 -20.76 18.27
CA ALA A 9 -3.62 -20.25 18.11
C ALA A 9 -3.62 -18.83 17.55
N VAL A 10 -2.77 -17.94 18.08
CA VAL A 10 -2.62 -16.56 17.61
C VAL A 10 -2.11 -16.54 16.17
N THR A 11 -1.09 -17.34 15.85
CA THR A 11 -0.57 -17.44 14.49
C THR A 11 -1.64 -17.90 13.50
N GLY A 12 -2.45 -18.90 13.87
CA GLY A 12 -3.57 -19.38 13.05
C GLY A 12 -4.63 -18.31 12.82
N ALA A 13 -4.95 -17.52 13.85
CA ALA A 13 -5.89 -16.40 13.74
C ALA A 13 -5.37 -15.31 12.80
N VAL A 14 -4.10 -14.93 12.93
CA VAL A 14 -3.44 -13.95 12.05
C VAL A 14 -3.40 -14.44 10.60
N LEU A 15 -3.06 -15.71 10.35
CA LEU A 15 -3.07 -16.29 9.00
C LEU A 15 -4.47 -16.26 8.39
N THR A 16 -5.49 -16.56 9.16
CA THR A 16 -6.89 -16.50 8.70
C THR A 16 -7.30 -15.06 8.37
N GLY A 17 -6.98 -14.10 9.23
CA GLY A 17 -7.22 -12.67 8.99
C GLY A 17 -6.46 -12.16 7.78
N SER A 18 -5.22 -12.59 7.58
CA SER A 18 -4.42 -12.19 6.42
C SER A 18 -5.03 -12.65 5.10
N ARG A 19 -5.61 -13.87 5.03
CA ARG A 19 -6.33 -14.32 3.83
C ARG A 19 -7.52 -13.44 3.50
N LEU A 20 -8.26 -12.99 4.50
CA LEU A 20 -9.37 -12.07 4.31
C LEU A 20 -8.87 -10.72 3.77
N LEU A 21 -7.81 -10.15 4.36
CA LEU A 21 -7.22 -8.88 3.93
C LEU A 21 -6.67 -8.96 2.50
N VAL A 22 -6.02 -10.07 2.14
CA VAL A 22 -5.55 -10.33 0.77
C VAL A 22 -6.72 -10.40 -0.22
N ALA A 23 -7.81 -11.09 0.14
CA ALA A 23 -9.00 -11.16 -0.71
C ALA A 23 -9.65 -9.78 -0.91
N ILE A 24 -9.73 -8.95 0.13
CA ILE A 24 -10.22 -7.57 0.05
C ILE A 24 -9.29 -6.74 -0.87
N ALA A 25 -7.98 -6.85 -0.70
CA ALA A 25 -7.01 -6.14 -1.53
C ALA A 25 -7.14 -6.54 -3.01
N ALA A 26 -7.27 -7.83 -3.31
CA ALA A 26 -7.47 -8.33 -4.66
C ALA A 26 -8.76 -7.78 -5.29
N ARG A 27 -9.90 -7.84 -4.56
CA ARG A 27 -11.18 -7.29 -5.05
C ARG A 27 -11.13 -5.80 -5.28
N SER A 28 -10.43 -5.05 -4.43
CA SER A 28 -10.32 -3.59 -4.61
C SER A 28 -9.52 -3.21 -5.87
N LEU A 29 -8.60 -4.07 -6.32
CA LEU A 29 -7.83 -3.87 -7.55
C LEU A 29 -8.62 -4.20 -8.82
N THR A 30 -9.63 -5.09 -8.77
CA THR A 30 -10.41 -5.46 -9.96
C THR A 30 -11.06 -4.27 -10.67
N ALA A 31 -11.33 -3.20 -9.92
CA ALA A 31 -11.88 -1.96 -10.49
C ALA A 31 -10.96 -1.24 -11.47
N VAL A 32 -9.67 -1.52 -11.41
CA VAL A 32 -8.62 -0.82 -12.18
C VAL A 32 -7.71 -1.79 -12.93
N GLU A 33 -7.99 -3.10 -12.89
CA GLU A 33 -7.12 -4.14 -13.47
C GLU A 33 -6.95 -4.05 -14.98
N ASP A 34 -7.91 -3.45 -15.68
CA ASP A 34 -7.86 -3.14 -17.10
C ASP A 34 -6.90 -2.00 -17.44
N ARG A 35 -6.55 -1.18 -16.46
CA ARG A 35 -5.71 0.03 -16.61
C ARG A 35 -4.31 -0.13 -16.02
N ILE A 36 -4.15 -0.98 -14.97
CA ILE A 36 -2.94 -1.03 -14.18
C ILE A 36 -2.74 -2.42 -13.56
N THR A 37 -1.49 -2.88 -13.51
CA THR A 37 -1.10 -4.11 -12.82
C THR A 37 -0.83 -3.86 -11.33
N LEU A 38 -0.82 -4.91 -10.50
CA LEU A 38 -0.49 -4.79 -9.08
C LEU A 38 0.90 -4.16 -8.83
N PRO A 39 1.99 -4.55 -9.53
CA PRO A 39 3.28 -3.88 -9.36
C PRO A 39 3.25 -2.38 -9.71
N GLN A 40 2.52 -2.01 -10.76
CA GLN A 40 2.32 -0.61 -11.14
C GLN A 40 1.52 0.15 -10.09
N PHE A 41 0.46 -0.46 -9.55
CA PHE A 41 -0.31 0.12 -8.45
C PHE A 41 0.56 0.37 -7.21
N ARG A 42 1.43 -0.58 -6.84
CA ARG A 42 2.38 -0.38 -5.73
C ARG A 42 3.29 0.83 -5.96
N MET A 43 3.73 1.06 -7.19
CA MET A 43 4.52 2.27 -7.54
C MET A 43 3.71 3.56 -7.33
N LEU A 44 2.44 3.59 -7.77
CA LEU A 44 1.57 4.75 -7.53
C LEU A 44 1.36 5.02 -6.04
N VAL A 45 1.20 3.95 -5.25
CA VAL A 45 1.04 4.03 -3.79
C VAL A 45 2.25 4.66 -3.12
N VAL A 46 3.46 4.22 -3.48
CA VAL A 46 4.71 4.81 -2.95
C VAL A 46 4.81 6.30 -3.32
N LEU A 47 4.48 6.65 -4.55
CA LEU A 47 4.50 8.05 -5.01
C LEU A 47 3.42 8.90 -4.32
N ALA A 48 2.25 8.33 -4.03
CA ALA A 48 1.20 9.03 -3.28
C ALA A 48 1.67 9.38 -1.86
N GLY A 49 2.48 8.50 -1.25
CA GLY A 49 3.01 8.69 0.09
C GLY A 49 4.19 9.64 0.18
N GLN A 50 5.03 9.67 -0.83
CA GLN A 50 6.32 10.37 -0.77
C GLN A 50 6.41 11.61 -1.66
N GLY A 51 5.44 11.79 -2.54
CA GLY A 51 5.53 12.82 -3.56
C GLY A 51 6.58 12.47 -4.64
N GLN A 52 7.18 13.48 -5.24
CA GLN A 52 8.21 13.29 -6.25
C GLN A 52 9.41 12.54 -5.70
N THR A 53 9.76 11.43 -6.36
CA THR A 53 10.77 10.49 -5.87
C THR A 53 11.75 10.11 -6.99
N LYS A 54 13.01 9.88 -6.65
CA LYS A 54 14.01 9.37 -7.60
C LYS A 54 13.67 7.95 -8.02
N LEU A 55 13.90 7.62 -9.29
CA LEU A 55 13.66 6.26 -9.80
C LEU A 55 14.39 5.18 -9.01
N VAL A 56 15.65 5.44 -8.63
CA VAL A 56 16.46 4.49 -7.83
C VAL A 56 15.80 4.22 -6.48
N THR A 57 15.33 5.26 -5.80
CA THR A 57 14.62 5.12 -4.52
C THR A 57 13.31 4.34 -4.68
N LEU A 58 12.57 4.56 -5.78
CA LEU A 58 11.39 3.75 -6.08
C LEU A 58 11.72 2.28 -6.29
N ALA A 59 12.80 1.99 -7.03
CA ALA A 59 13.26 0.63 -7.25
C ALA A 59 13.59 -0.08 -5.93
N GLU A 60 14.32 0.58 -5.03
CA GLU A 60 14.66 0.07 -3.69
C GLU A 60 13.41 -0.22 -2.88
N ARG A 61 12.45 0.72 -2.83
CA ARG A 61 11.21 0.56 -2.06
C ARG A 61 10.28 -0.51 -2.60
N LEU A 62 10.33 -0.76 -3.90
CA LEU A 62 9.54 -1.79 -4.55
C LEU A 62 10.22 -3.16 -4.56
N ASP A 63 11.47 -3.22 -4.08
CA ASP A 63 12.32 -4.41 -4.14
C ASP A 63 12.44 -4.96 -5.57
N VAL A 64 12.75 -4.06 -6.52
CA VAL A 64 12.99 -4.38 -7.93
C VAL A 64 14.27 -3.71 -8.41
N ASN A 65 14.83 -4.22 -9.50
CA ASN A 65 15.98 -3.53 -10.09
C ASN A 65 15.56 -2.24 -10.83
N PRO A 66 16.48 -1.26 -10.99
CA PRO A 66 16.17 0.02 -11.62
C PRO A 66 15.59 -0.09 -13.03
N SER A 67 16.01 -1.08 -13.83
CA SER A 67 15.48 -1.28 -15.18
C SER A 67 14.01 -1.74 -15.18
N THR A 68 13.62 -2.53 -14.19
CA THR A 68 12.21 -2.92 -14.00
C THR A 68 11.39 -1.73 -13.56
N ALA A 69 11.88 -0.94 -12.60
CA ALA A 69 11.22 0.29 -12.16
C ALA A 69 11.05 1.28 -13.31
N MET A 70 12.08 1.44 -14.17
CA MET A 70 12.00 2.30 -15.36
C MET A 70 10.90 1.85 -16.32
N ARG A 71 10.83 0.55 -16.65
CA ARG A 71 9.78 0.02 -17.53
C ARG A 71 8.37 0.22 -16.96
N MET A 72 8.21 0.07 -15.65
CA MET A 72 6.93 0.35 -14.99
C MET A 72 6.59 1.83 -15.09
N ALA A 73 7.53 2.72 -14.80
CA ALA A 73 7.35 4.16 -14.90
C ALA A 73 7.03 4.60 -16.34
N ASP A 74 7.68 3.99 -17.35
CA ASP A 74 7.40 4.26 -18.77
C ASP A 74 5.96 3.93 -19.14
N ARG A 75 5.47 2.77 -18.73
CA ARG A 75 4.08 2.36 -18.96
C ARG A 75 3.08 3.26 -18.25
N LEU A 76 3.35 3.59 -16.99
CA LEU A 76 2.50 4.50 -16.21
C LEU A 76 2.49 5.92 -16.79
N SER A 77 3.62 6.39 -17.30
CA SER A 77 3.72 7.67 -17.99
C SER A 77 2.92 7.68 -19.29
N SER A 78 3.02 6.61 -20.09
CA SER A 78 2.24 6.45 -21.31
C SER A 78 0.73 6.40 -21.05
N SER A 79 0.31 5.90 -19.89
CA SER A 79 -1.09 5.89 -19.45
C SER A 79 -1.53 7.19 -18.76
N GLY A 80 -0.62 8.16 -18.59
CA GLY A 80 -0.93 9.44 -17.98
C GLY A 80 -1.03 9.44 -16.45
N PHE A 81 -0.52 8.41 -15.77
CA PHE A 81 -0.62 8.27 -14.31
C PHE A 81 0.59 8.82 -13.56
N VAL A 82 1.74 8.94 -14.23
CA VAL A 82 2.94 9.57 -13.67
C VAL A 82 3.58 10.51 -14.69
N VAL A 83 4.36 11.46 -14.18
CA VAL A 83 5.25 12.32 -14.96
C VAL A 83 6.69 11.93 -14.67
N ARG A 84 7.52 11.91 -15.70
CA ARG A 84 8.96 11.68 -15.60
C ARG A 84 9.71 12.96 -15.96
N GLU A 85 10.65 13.33 -15.14
CA GLU A 85 11.48 14.50 -15.34
C GLU A 85 12.94 14.17 -15.06
N VAL A 86 13.84 14.79 -15.82
CA VAL A 86 15.28 14.75 -15.50
C VAL A 86 15.52 15.66 -14.31
N ASN A 87 16.24 15.17 -13.30
CA ASN A 87 16.58 15.98 -12.15
C ASN A 87 17.44 17.19 -12.59
N PRO A 88 17.00 18.45 -12.41
CA PRO A 88 17.75 19.62 -12.83
C PRO A 88 19.09 19.78 -12.11
N ARG A 89 19.22 19.18 -10.92
CA ARG A 89 20.46 19.20 -10.12
C ARG A 89 21.42 18.07 -10.47
N ASN A 90 20.92 16.99 -11.09
CA ASN A 90 21.70 15.83 -11.50
C ASN A 90 21.06 15.15 -12.71
N ARG A 91 21.53 15.46 -13.90
CA ARG A 91 20.98 14.94 -15.17
C ARG A 91 21.04 13.41 -15.33
N ARG A 92 21.75 12.71 -14.47
CA ARG A 92 21.77 11.24 -14.44
C ARG A 92 20.63 10.63 -13.65
N GLU A 93 19.87 11.45 -12.92
CA GLU A 93 18.74 11.03 -12.11
C GLU A 93 17.42 11.34 -12.80
N THR A 94 16.50 10.40 -12.75
CA THR A 94 15.10 10.57 -13.16
C THR A 94 14.23 10.72 -11.94
N LEU A 95 13.39 11.75 -11.92
CA LEU A 95 12.37 12.00 -10.93
C LEU A 95 11.02 11.54 -11.46
N ILE A 96 10.24 10.89 -10.61
CA ILE A 96 8.89 10.41 -10.91
C ILE A 96 7.92 11.08 -9.94
N SER A 97 6.81 11.58 -10.47
CA SER A 97 5.71 12.14 -9.66
C SER A 97 4.36 11.66 -10.17
N LEU A 98 3.36 11.60 -9.26
CA LEU A 98 1.99 11.30 -9.64
C LEU A 98 1.36 12.45 -10.43
N THR A 99 0.51 12.09 -11.39
CA THR A 99 -0.48 13.00 -11.95
C THR A 99 -1.75 12.98 -11.09
N THR A 100 -2.66 13.91 -11.35
CA THR A 100 -4.01 13.88 -10.75
C THR A 100 -4.74 12.58 -11.07
N ASP A 101 -4.59 12.06 -12.30
CA ASP A 101 -5.22 10.80 -12.70
C ASP A 101 -4.58 9.59 -12.00
N GLY A 102 -3.26 9.60 -11.79
CA GLY A 102 -2.57 8.60 -10.99
C GLY A 102 -3.06 8.58 -9.53
N LEU A 103 -3.24 9.75 -8.94
CA LEU A 103 -3.79 9.87 -7.57
C LEU A 103 -5.22 9.34 -7.50
N ARG A 104 -6.07 9.61 -8.50
CA ARG A 104 -7.45 9.07 -8.55
C ARG A 104 -7.48 7.55 -8.57
N ILE A 105 -6.54 6.88 -9.26
CA ILE A 105 -6.41 5.42 -9.22
C ILE A 105 -6.13 4.94 -7.79
N VAL A 106 -5.19 5.57 -7.10
CA VAL A 106 -4.86 5.23 -5.70
C VAL A 106 -6.06 5.43 -4.80
N ASP A 107 -6.76 6.56 -4.91
CA ASP A 107 -7.93 6.89 -4.10
C ASP A 107 -9.10 5.92 -4.36
N GLU A 108 -9.34 5.54 -5.61
CA GLU A 108 -10.39 4.59 -5.99
C GLU A 108 -10.18 3.22 -5.33
N VAL A 109 -8.98 2.65 -5.47
CA VAL A 109 -8.64 1.34 -4.90
C VAL A 109 -8.65 1.40 -3.37
N THR A 110 -8.06 2.45 -2.79
CA THR A 110 -8.01 2.62 -1.34
C THR A 110 -9.39 2.83 -0.73
N GLY A 111 -10.23 3.63 -1.38
CA GLY A 111 -11.60 3.87 -0.94
C GLY A 111 -12.44 2.59 -0.91
N ARG A 112 -12.32 1.73 -1.93
CA ARG A 112 -12.98 0.42 -1.96
C ARG A 112 -12.51 -0.49 -0.84
N ARG A 113 -11.18 -0.61 -0.66
CA ARG A 113 -10.59 -1.41 0.41
C ARG A 113 -11.05 -0.94 1.79
N ARG A 114 -11.03 0.37 2.02
CA ARG A 114 -11.52 0.98 3.27
C ARG A 114 -13.00 0.67 3.50
N GLY A 115 -13.84 0.80 2.48
CA GLY A 115 -15.27 0.50 2.56
C GLY A 115 -15.55 -0.95 2.92
N GLU A 116 -14.88 -1.92 2.31
CA GLU A 116 -15.03 -3.34 2.64
C GLU A 116 -14.59 -3.65 4.07
N ILE A 117 -13.46 -3.11 4.50
CA ILE A 117 -12.97 -3.28 5.89
C ILE A 117 -13.96 -2.64 6.88
N ALA A 118 -14.44 -1.42 6.61
CA ALA A 118 -15.40 -0.74 7.45
C ALA A 118 -16.71 -1.53 7.59
N ALA A 119 -17.20 -2.13 6.51
CA ALA A 119 -18.40 -2.97 6.54
C ALA A 119 -18.24 -4.23 7.40
N ILE A 120 -17.04 -4.79 7.47
CA ILE A 120 -16.74 -5.92 8.37
C ILE A 120 -16.65 -5.44 9.81
N VAL A 121 -15.88 -4.38 10.07
CA VAL A 121 -15.65 -3.82 11.40
C VAL A 121 -16.95 -3.32 12.04
N SER A 122 -17.89 -2.82 11.24
CA SER A 122 -19.21 -2.37 11.75
C SER A 122 -20.05 -3.49 12.37
N ARG A 123 -19.78 -4.75 12.04
CA ARG A 123 -20.46 -5.93 12.60
C ARG A 123 -19.89 -6.38 13.96
N LEU A 124 -18.73 -5.86 14.34
CA LEU A 124 -18.09 -6.15 15.61
C LEU A 124 -18.74 -5.34 16.74
N SER A 125 -18.74 -5.89 17.95
CA SER A 125 -19.10 -5.14 19.15
C SER A 125 -18.07 -4.02 19.43
N ALA A 126 -18.43 -3.09 20.31
CA ALA A 126 -17.52 -2.02 20.72
C ALA A 126 -16.21 -2.58 21.32
N ASP A 127 -16.35 -3.57 22.24
CA ASP A 127 -15.21 -4.20 22.89
C ASP A 127 -14.31 -4.94 21.88
N GLN A 128 -14.91 -5.63 20.91
CA GLN A 128 -14.17 -6.31 19.85
C GLN A 128 -13.40 -5.31 18.95
N ARG A 129 -13.99 -4.16 18.65
CA ARG A 129 -13.30 -3.12 17.88
C ARG A 129 -12.10 -2.55 18.64
N GLU A 130 -12.26 -2.29 19.93
CA GLU A 130 -11.19 -1.80 20.79
C GLU A 130 -10.06 -2.83 20.91
N ALA A 131 -10.40 -4.09 21.15
CA ALA A 131 -9.45 -5.20 21.21
C ALA A 131 -8.69 -5.37 19.87
N LEU A 132 -9.39 -5.25 18.74
CA LEU A 132 -8.78 -5.34 17.42
C LEU A 132 -7.79 -4.19 17.16
N VAL A 133 -8.13 -2.96 17.53
CA VAL A 133 -7.22 -1.81 17.41
C VAL A 133 -5.95 -2.05 18.22
N SER A 134 -6.09 -2.47 19.49
CA SER A 134 -4.96 -2.75 20.38
C SER A 134 -4.06 -3.88 19.83
N ALA A 135 -4.67 -4.99 19.41
CA ALA A 135 -3.95 -6.14 18.87
C ALA A 135 -3.22 -5.81 17.55
N MET A 136 -3.88 -5.09 16.65
CA MET A 136 -3.27 -4.70 15.38
C MET A 136 -2.13 -3.71 15.58
N ALA A 137 -2.25 -2.76 16.51
CA ALA A 137 -1.17 -1.83 16.83
C ALA A 137 0.07 -2.56 17.33
N ALA A 138 -0.08 -3.47 18.29
CA ALA A 138 1.02 -4.29 18.81
C ALA A 138 1.65 -5.19 17.72
N PHE A 139 0.81 -5.80 16.86
CA PHE A 139 1.26 -6.67 15.79
C PHE A 139 2.07 -5.93 14.72
N THR A 140 1.59 -4.77 14.28
CA THR A 140 2.28 -3.97 13.25
C THR A 140 3.57 -3.36 13.81
N GLU A 141 3.59 -2.91 15.07
CA GLU A 141 4.79 -2.44 15.74
C GLU A 141 5.84 -3.54 15.84
N ALA A 142 5.45 -4.74 16.28
CA ALA A 142 6.35 -5.90 16.35
C ALA A 142 6.89 -6.32 14.97
N GLY A 143 6.11 -6.12 13.91
CA GLY A 143 6.49 -6.36 12.51
C GLY A 143 7.32 -5.25 11.87
N GLY A 144 7.55 -4.14 12.59
CA GLY A 144 8.31 -2.99 12.07
C GLY A 144 7.52 -2.14 11.06
N GLU A 145 6.19 -2.30 10.99
CA GLU A 145 5.34 -1.46 10.15
C GLU A 145 5.02 -0.16 10.90
N PRO A 146 5.32 1.01 10.34
CA PRO A 146 5.02 2.27 11.01
C PRO A 146 3.51 2.49 11.14
N PRO A 147 3.05 3.20 12.20
CA PRO A 147 1.64 3.47 12.40
C PRO A 147 1.06 4.26 11.22
N ALA A 148 -0.17 3.92 10.85
CA ALA A 148 -0.92 4.62 9.82
C ALA A 148 -1.08 6.09 10.18
N GLY A 149 -0.45 7.00 9.42
CA GLY A 149 -0.61 8.45 9.60
C GLY A 149 -2.05 8.87 9.36
N VAL A 150 -2.55 9.78 10.20
CA VAL A 150 -3.94 10.29 10.13
C VAL A 150 -4.24 10.99 8.80
N SER A 151 -3.19 11.40 8.08
CA SER A 151 -3.27 12.22 6.87
C SER A 151 -3.06 11.46 5.56
N HIS A 152 -2.80 10.15 5.61
CA HIS A 152 -2.49 9.38 4.40
C HIS A 152 -3.61 8.41 4.04
N PRO A 153 -4.16 8.45 2.80
CA PRO A 153 -5.26 7.55 2.39
C PRO A 153 -4.92 6.06 2.49
N LEU A 154 -3.63 5.73 2.54
CA LEU A 154 -3.11 4.35 2.61
C LEU A 154 -2.58 3.98 3.99
N GLY A 155 -2.58 4.92 4.94
CA GLY A 155 -2.12 4.68 6.30
C GLY A 155 -0.61 4.65 6.47
N TRP A 156 0.19 5.08 5.48
CA TRP A 156 1.63 5.27 5.65
C TRP A 156 1.96 6.65 6.20
N PRO A 157 2.94 6.76 7.11
CA PRO A 157 3.37 8.06 7.63
C PRO A 157 4.05 8.88 6.52
N GLU A 158 3.89 10.18 6.60
CA GLU A 158 4.74 11.11 5.85
C GLU A 158 6.20 10.93 6.28
N ALA A 159 7.10 10.86 5.31
CA ALA A 159 8.53 10.73 5.54
C ALA A 159 9.14 12.05 6.04
#